data_4940582b5ebb0bd1c894e295e1ba6d54
#
_entry.id   4940582b5ebb0bd1c894e295e1ba6d54
#
_cell.length_a   1.000
_cell.length_b   1.000
_cell.length_c   1.000
_cell.angle_alpha   90.00
_cell.angle_beta   90.00
_cell.angle_gamma   90.00
#
_symmetry.space_group_name_H-M   'P 1'
#
loop_
_entity.id
_entity.type
_entity.pdbx_description
1 polymer ?
#
loop_
_entity_poly.entity_id
_entity_poly.type
_entity_poly.pdbx_seq_one_letter_code
_entity_poly.pdbx_strand_id
1 'polypeptide(L)'
;TVIDRESDQSTSSDTTWADTDTAPGKFTLEGLLPGTYTLVETQAPFGYNLNTTVYEFTVSNEDGSVTWTEGKSPTIDGNNVYISDALTTTSVKIPVTKSVRNTDWPKGDKDKYVPFEFSIEATGANKDSAPKLDPTTISVAPAAGSTKVNDIVASFGGISFSKKYLAKIDDSNPTGAKTYTYTVKEVAPTTGAIDKLRYSKAEYQVAVTVKAVMDETTGKYSGLTTSTTVTQV
;
A
#
# COMPACT_ATOMS: atom_id res chain seq x y z
N THR A 1 -5.07 -32.13 -3.22
CA THR A 1 -3.76 -32.22 -3.91
C THR A 1 -3.33 -30.80 -4.26
N VAL A 2 -2.12 -30.41 -3.91
CA VAL A 2 -1.50 -29.16 -4.36
C VAL A 2 -0.84 -29.44 -5.69
N ILE A 3 -1.25 -28.75 -6.74
CA ILE A 3 -0.83 -29.05 -8.11
C ILE A 3 0.32 -28.17 -8.55
N ASP A 4 0.30 -26.91 -8.15
CA ASP A 4 1.37 -25.95 -8.43
C ASP A 4 1.71 -25.12 -7.20
N ARG A 5 2.93 -24.59 -7.23
CA ARG A 5 3.42 -23.62 -6.25
C ARG A 5 4.06 -22.45 -7.00
N GLU A 6 4.07 -21.33 -6.33
CA GLU A 6 4.52 -20.01 -6.74
C GLU A 6 5.86 -19.96 -7.50
N SER A 7 6.70 -20.95 -7.41
CA SER A 7 8.11 -20.87 -7.83
C SER A 7 8.40 -21.46 -9.19
N ASP A 8 7.44 -21.75 -10.05
CA ASP A 8 7.62 -22.41 -11.35
C ASP A 8 8.39 -23.70 -11.32
N GLN A 9 8.68 -24.19 -10.18
CA GLN A 9 9.30 -25.48 -10.02
C GLN A 9 8.25 -26.38 -9.44
N SER A 10 7.71 -27.25 -10.26
CA SER A 10 6.82 -28.28 -9.79
C SER A 10 7.41 -28.98 -8.58
N THR A 11 6.89 -28.63 -7.43
CA THR A 11 7.21 -29.30 -6.16
C THR A 11 6.01 -30.09 -5.66
N SER A 12 5.07 -30.43 -6.57
CA SER A 12 4.00 -31.34 -6.24
C SER A 12 4.59 -32.65 -5.73
N SER A 13 4.13 -33.08 -4.58
CA SER A 13 4.43 -34.44 -4.08
C SER A 13 3.73 -35.52 -4.92
N ASP A 14 2.81 -35.12 -5.77
CA ASP A 14 2.11 -35.98 -6.71
C ASP A 14 2.59 -35.65 -8.13
N THR A 15 3.51 -36.48 -8.62
CA THR A 15 4.08 -36.34 -9.96
C THR A 15 3.08 -36.57 -11.09
N THR A 16 1.86 -37.04 -10.77
CA THR A 16 0.78 -37.23 -11.74
C THR A 16 0.18 -35.91 -12.23
N TRP A 17 0.31 -34.85 -11.40
CA TRP A 17 -0.29 -33.54 -11.63
C TRP A 17 0.76 -32.43 -11.54
N ALA A 18 1.94 -32.70 -12.05
CA ALA A 18 3.02 -31.73 -12.07
C ALA A 18 2.73 -30.61 -13.07
N ASP A 19 3.08 -29.38 -12.71
CA ASP A 19 3.14 -28.28 -13.65
C ASP A 19 4.23 -28.57 -14.70
N THR A 20 3.87 -28.43 -15.97
CA THR A 20 4.78 -28.62 -17.11
C THR A 20 5.23 -27.28 -17.73
N ASP A 21 4.70 -26.15 -17.30
CA ASP A 21 5.11 -24.83 -17.74
C ASP A 21 6.24 -24.30 -16.84
N THR A 22 7.33 -23.84 -17.43
CA THR A 22 8.49 -23.30 -16.71
C THR A 22 8.50 -21.76 -16.66
N ALA A 23 7.48 -21.11 -17.25
CA ALA A 23 7.41 -19.65 -17.27
C ALA A 23 6.82 -19.11 -15.95
N PRO A 24 7.48 -18.11 -15.31
CA PRO A 24 7.02 -17.55 -14.06
C PRO A 24 5.54 -17.14 -14.04
N GLY A 25 4.80 -17.64 -13.06
CA GLY A 25 3.38 -17.33 -12.87
C GLY A 25 2.44 -17.97 -13.89
N LYS A 26 2.92 -18.98 -14.62
CA LYS A 26 2.10 -19.82 -15.49
C LYS A 26 2.11 -21.25 -14.99
N PHE A 27 1.02 -21.97 -15.19
CA PHE A 27 0.96 -23.39 -14.95
C PHE A 27 0.03 -24.06 -15.96
N THR A 28 0.36 -25.28 -16.31
CA THR A 28 -0.42 -26.13 -17.21
C THR A 28 -0.75 -27.45 -16.53
N LEU A 29 -2.02 -27.78 -16.46
CA LEU A 29 -2.51 -29.04 -15.93
C LEU A 29 -2.91 -29.95 -17.07
N GLU A 30 -2.32 -31.14 -17.13
CA GLU A 30 -2.62 -32.14 -18.14
C GLU A 30 -3.13 -33.43 -17.50
N GLY A 31 -3.88 -34.21 -18.27
CA GLY A 31 -4.34 -35.53 -17.88
C GLY A 31 -5.41 -35.56 -16.78
N LEU A 32 -6.14 -34.46 -16.59
CA LEU A 32 -7.28 -34.44 -15.67
C LEU A 32 -8.34 -35.44 -16.10
N LEU A 33 -8.75 -36.31 -15.18
CA LEU A 33 -9.85 -37.26 -15.40
C LEU A 33 -11.19 -36.51 -15.40
N PRO A 34 -12.24 -37.09 -16.04
CA PRO A 34 -13.58 -36.52 -15.94
C PRO A 34 -14.02 -36.34 -14.48
N GLY A 35 -14.59 -35.16 -14.17
CA GLY A 35 -15.02 -34.86 -12.81
C GLY A 35 -15.08 -33.36 -12.51
N THR A 36 -15.51 -33.02 -11.31
CA THR A 36 -15.57 -31.64 -10.84
C THR A 36 -14.34 -31.32 -9.98
N TYR A 37 -13.73 -30.18 -10.24
CA TYR A 37 -12.50 -29.72 -9.61
C TYR A 37 -12.69 -28.34 -8.99
N THR A 38 -11.94 -28.07 -7.94
CA THR A 38 -11.79 -26.71 -7.36
C THR A 38 -10.36 -26.27 -7.49
N LEU A 39 -10.17 -25.00 -7.85
CA LEU A 39 -8.88 -24.33 -7.91
C LEU A 39 -8.87 -23.24 -6.83
N VAL A 40 -7.88 -23.29 -5.94
CA VAL A 40 -7.75 -22.39 -4.80
C VAL A 40 -6.28 -22.02 -4.64
N GLU A 41 -6.02 -20.73 -4.51
CA GLU A 41 -4.69 -20.28 -4.11
C GLU A 41 -4.48 -20.59 -2.62
N THR A 42 -3.41 -21.27 -2.29
CA THR A 42 -3.06 -21.62 -0.91
C THR A 42 -1.96 -20.73 -0.32
N GLN A 43 -1.29 -19.96 -1.17
CA GLN A 43 -0.23 -19.04 -0.78
C GLN A 43 -0.05 -17.99 -1.87
N ALA A 44 -0.19 -16.71 -1.50
CA ALA A 44 0.09 -15.61 -2.40
C ALA A 44 1.59 -15.40 -2.61
N PRO A 45 2.00 -14.87 -3.77
CA PRO A 45 3.34 -14.38 -4.01
C PRO A 45 3.72 -13.25 -3.04
N PHE A 46 5.01 -13.11 -2.76
CA PHE A 46 5.49 -12.05 -1.89
C PHE A 46 5.02 -10.66 -2.35
N GLY A 47 4.38 -9.93 -1.45
CA GLY A 47 3.85 -8.58 -1.68
C GLY A 47 2.47 -8.53 -2.31
N TYR A 48 1.78 -9.65 -2.40
CA TYR A 48 0.39 -9.74 -2.83
C TYR A 48 -0.51 -10.29 -1.73
N ASN A 49 -1.79 -10.00 -1.80
CA ASN A 49 -2.80 -10.56 -0.91
C ASN A 49 -3.22 -11.92 -1.46
N LEU A 50 -3.43 -12.87 -0.57
CA LEU A 50 -3.98 -14.18 -0.93
C LEU A 50 -5.33 -14.01 -1.61
N ASN A 51 -5.48 -14.60 -2.80
CA ASN A 51 -6.77 -14.68 -3.47
C ASN A 51 -7.55 -15.87 -2.89
N THR A 52 -8.51 -15.57 -2.04
CA THR A 52 -9.33 -16.59 -1.36
C THR A 52 -10.49 -17.10 -2.20
N THR A 53 -10.60 -16.70 -3.46
CA THR A 53 -11.67 -17.14 -4.36
C THR A 53 -11.51 -18.62 -4.67
N VAL A 54 -12.62 -19.35 -4.54
CA VAL A 54 -12.69 -20.75 -4.95
C VAL A 54 -13.26 -20.79 -6.36
N TYR A 55 -12.44 -21.16 -7.32
CA TYR A 55 -12.87 -21.39 -8.69
C TYR A 55 -13.29 -22.86 -8.86
N GLU A 56 -14.30 -23.11 -9.67
CA GLU A 56 -14.83 -24.47 -9.87
C GLU A 56 -15.04 -24.76 -11.36
N PHE A 57 -14.59 -25.91 -11.79
CA PHE A 57 -14.78 -26.37 -13.18
C PHE A 57 -15.03 -27.87 -13.25
N THR A 58 -15.63 -28.31 -14.35
CA THR A 58 -15.90 -29.71 -14.64
C THR A 58 -15.19 -30.10 -15.92
N VAL A 59 -14.53 -31.26 -15.89
CA VAL A 59 -13.99 -31.92 -17.07
C VAL A 59 -15.03 -32.93 -17.57
N SER A 60 -15.42 -32.83 -18.82
CA SER A 60 -16.45 -33.67 -19.47
C SER A 60 -15.92 -35.09 -19.64
N ASN A 61 -16.81 -36.06 -19.40
CA ASN A 61 -16.53 -37.48 -19.67
C ASN A 61 -16.67 -37.84 -21.16
N GLU A 62 -17.27 -36.98 -21.97
CA GLU A 62 -17.53 -37.27 -23.39
C GLU A 62 -16.35 -36.87 -24.26
N ASP A 63 -15.82 -35.69 -24.05
CA ASP A 63 -14.84 -35.07 -24.94
C ASP A 63 -13.64 -34.42 -24.20
N GLY A 64 -13.61 -34.51 -22.88
CA GLY A 64 -12.56 -33.86 -22.05
C GLY A 64 -12.64 -32.34 -22.00
N SER A 65 -13.72 -31.73 -22.50
CA SER A 65 -13.88 -30.28 -22.46
C SER A 65 -14.00 -29.74 -21.02
N VAL A 66 -13.49 -28.54 -20.79
CA VAL A 66 -13.53 -27.87 -19.49
C VAL A 66 -14.66 -26.83 -19.48
N THR A 67 -15.53 -26.94 -18.48
CA THR A 67 -16.62 -25.98 -18.25
C THR A 67 -16.51 -25.39 -16.87
N TRP A 68 -16.43 -24.07 -16.76
CA TRP A 68 -16.40 -23.35 -15.48
C TRP A 68 -17.81 -23.18 -14.92
N THR A 69 -17.95 -23.35 -13.62
CA THR A 69 -19.21 -23.11 -12.93
C THR A 69 -19.55 -21.62 -12.94
N GLU A 70 -20.77 -21.26 -13.29
CA GLU A 70 -21.22 -19.87 -13.30
C GLU A 70 -21.04 -19.20 -11.93
N GLY A 71 -20.52 -17.98 -11.93
CA GLY A 71 -20.18 -17.23 -10.72
C GLY A 71 -18.94 -17.71 -9.96
N LYS A 72 -18.27 -18.77 -10.45
CA LYS A 72 -17.04 -19.31 -9.88
C LYS A 72 -15.94 -19.49 -10.93
N SER A 73 -16.04 -18.77 -12.03
CA SER A 73 -15.03 -18.78 -13.10
C SER A 73 -14.01 -17.66 -12.90
N PRO A 74 -12.73 -17.90 -13.23
CA PRO A 74 -11.74 -16.85 -13.36
C PRO A 74 -11.96 -16.02 -14.62
N THR A 75 -11.08 -15.06 -14.89
CA THR A 75 -11.06 -14.39 -16.19
C THR A 75 -10.50 -15.35 -17.24
N ILE A 76 -11.21 -15.50 -18.36
CA ILE A 76 -10.83 -16.41 -19.44
C ILE A 76 -10.61 -15.58 -20.71
N ASP A 77 -9.50 -15.82 -21.40
CA ASP A 77 -9.16 -15.27 -22.71
C ASP A 77 -8.64 -16.38 -23.61
N GLY A 78 -9.47 -16.81 -24.58
CA GLY A 78 -9.20 -17.99 -25.38
C GLY A 78 -9.09 -19.24 -24.51
N ASN A 79 -7.93 -19.89 -24.56
CA ASN A 79 -7.61 -21.08 -23.73
C ASN A 79 -6.88 -20.72 -22.43
N ASN A 80 -6.62 -19.43 -22.19
CA ASN A 80 -5.89 -19.00 -21.00
C ASN A 80 -6.84 -18.62 -19.87
N VAL A 81 -6.48 -19.02 -18.68
CA VAL A 81 -7.15 -18.72 -17.42
C VAL A 81 -6.29 -17.75 -16.63
N TYR A 82 -6.86 -16.62 -16.24
CA TYR A 82 -6.15 -15.57 -15.49
C TYR A 82 -6.71 -15.47 -14.07
N ILE A 83 -5.83 -15.71 -13.11
CA ILE A 83 -6.07 -15.48 -11.68
C ILE A 83 -5.18 -14.34 -11.25
N SER A 84 -5.77 -13.28 -10.70
CA SER A 84 -5.04 -12.06 -10.34
C SER A 84 -5.03 -11.87 -8.84
N ASP A 85 -3.86 -11.54 -8.32
CA ASP A 85 -3.67 -11.18 -6.92
C ASP A 85 -3.63 -9.66 -6.76
N ALA A 86 -4.27 -9.18 -5.73
CA ALA A 86 -4.21 -7.78 -5.37
C ALA A 86 -2.87 -7.45 -4.71
N LEU A 87 -2.21 -6.39 -5.16
CA LEU A 87 -0.98 -5.91 -4.54
C LEU A 87 -1.24 -5.51 -3.09
N THR A 88 -0.46 -6.05 -2.16
CA THR A 88 -0.51 -5.63 -0.76
C THR A 88 0.01 -4.20 -0.63
N THR A 89 -0.77 -3.36 0.02
CA THR A 89 -0.41 -1.97 0.31
C THR A 89 -0.68 -1.63 1.77
N THR A 90 0.11 -0.70 2.30
CA THR A 90 -0.15 -0.04 3.58
C THR A 90 0.00 1.46 3.38
N SER A 91 -0.60 2.27 4.23
CA SER A 91 -0.51 3.72 4.12
C SER A 91 -0.32 4.38 5.48
N VAL A 92 0.35 5.54 5.47
CA VAL A 92 0.52 6.40 6.63
C VAL A 92 0.03 7.81 6.30
N LYS A 93 -0.69 8.43 7.25
CA LYS A 93 -1.03 9.86 7.20
C LYS A 93 -0.09 10.61 8.12
N ILE A 94 0.33 11.80 7.71
CA ILE A 94 1.18 12.68 8.51
C ILE A 94 0.30 13.84 9.00
N PRO A 95 -0.09 13.84 10.29
CA PRO A 95 -0.89 14.91 10.85
C PRO A 95 -0.03 16.13 11.17
N VAL A 96 -0.62 17.30 11.02
CA VAL A 96 -0.07 18.59 11.43
C VAL A 96 -1.05 19.24 12.39
N THR A 97 -0.57 19.69 13.54
CA THR A 97 -1.36 20.46 14.50
C THR A 97 -0.87 21.89 14.52
N LYS A 98 -1.77 22.83 14.31
CA LYS A 98 -1.48 24.28 14.39
C LYS A 98 -2.19 24.91 15.57
N SER A 99 -1.43 25.65 16.36
CA SER A 99 -1.94 26.54 17.40
C SER A 99 -1.41 27.94 17.16
N VAL A 100 -2.26 28.94 17.38
CA VAL A 100 -1.87 30.34 17.44
C VAL A 100 -1.76 30.73 18.92
N ARG A 101 -0.65 31.33 19.34
CA ARG A 101 -0.39 31.67 20.73
C ARG A 101 -0.32 33.18 20.92
N ASN A 102 -0.73 33.66 22.09
CA ASN A 102 -0.72 35.07 22.52
C ASN A 102 -1.60 36.02 21.67
N THR A 103 -2.47 35.49 20.83
CA THR A 103 -3.47 36.22 20.05
C THR A 103 -4.55 35.26 19.61
N ASP A 104 -5.69 35.79 19.15
CA ASP A 104 -6.73 34.98 18.53
C ASP A 104 -6.27 34.49 17.14
N TRP A 105 -6.91 33.42 16.67
CA TRP A 105 -6.71 32.97 15.30
C TRP A 105 -7.13 34.07 14.31
N PRO A 106 -6.25 34.49 13.40
CA PRO A 106 -6.52 35.60 12.51
C PRO A 106 -7.72 35.34 11.60
N LYS A 107 -8.51 36.40 11.38
CA LYS A 107 -9.63 36.39 10.48
C LYS A 107 -9.39 37.38 9.34
N GLY A 108 -9.80 37.01 8.17
CA GLY A 108 -9.77 37.81 6.96
C GLY A 108 -11.16 38.32 6.59
N ASP A 109 -11.41 38.48 5.32
CA ASP A 109 -12.67 38.93 4.77
C ASP A 109 -13.86 38.07 5.22
N LYS A 110 -14.98 38.71 5.48
CA LYS A 110 -16.23 38.04 5.91
C LYS A 110 -16.07 37.18 7.18
N ASP A 111 -15.17 37.57 8.07
CA ASP A 111 -14.95 36.91 9.37
C ASP A 111 -14.47 35.44 9.26
N LYS A 112 -13.89 35.06 8.10
CA LYS A 112 -13.34 33.72 7.88
C LYS A 112 -11.96 33.59 8.50
N TYR A 113 -11.70 32.47 9.13
CA TYR A 113 -10.35 32.15 9.64
C TYR A 113 -9.31 32.06 8.50
N VAL A 114 -8.18 32.73 8.69
CA VAL A 114 -7.07 32.67 7.73
C VAL A 114 -6.38 31.33 7.87
N PRO A 115 -6.21 30.57 6.78
CA PRO A 115 -5.51 29.30 6.83
C PRO A 115 -3.99 29.50 6.96
N PHE A 116 -3.35 28.56 7.64
CA PHE A 116 -1.92 28.39 7.63
C PHE A 116 -1.58 27.24 6.69
N GLU A 117 -0.62 27.49 5.80
CA GLU A 117 -0.17 26.49 4.85
C GLU A 117 1.01 25.69 5.41
N PHE A 118 1.01 24.38 5.14
CA PHE A 118 2.10 23.50 5.45
C PHE A 118 2.52 22.74 4.20
N SER A 119 3.82 22.58 4.01
CA SER A 119 4.37 21.77 2.93
C SER A 119 5.05 20.51 3.47
N ILE A 120 5.08 19.49 2.64
CA ILE A 120 5.81 18.25 2.86
C ILE A 120 6.62 17.91 1.62
N GLU A 121 7.84 17.49 1.81
CA GLU A 121 8.72 17.03 0.72
C GLU A 121 9.53 15.80 1.17
N ALA A 122 9.81 14.89 0.23
CA ALA A 122 10.71 13.78 0.50
C ALA A 122 12.15 14.29 0.57
N THR A 123 12.87 13.87 1.61
CA THR A 123 14.26 14.27 1.89
C THR A 123 15.10 13.05 2.26
N GLY A 124 16.39 13.26 2.53
CA GLY A 124 17.32 12.20 2.92
C GLY A 124 17.73 11.28 1.75
N ALA A 125 18.39 10.18 2.10
CA ALA A 125 19.07 9.30 1.13
C ALA A 125 18.10 8.59 0.17
N ASN A 126 16.87 8.36 0.57
CA ASN A 126 15.88 7.62 -0.21
C ASN A 126 14.83 8.53 -0.92
N LYS A 127 15.05 9.85 -0.98
CA LYS A 127 14.09 10.82 -1.50
C LYS A 127 13.60 10.51 -2.92
N ASP A 128 14.52 10.13 -3.82
CA ASP A 128 14.21 9.91 -5.23
C ASP A 128 13.40 8.62 -5.47
N SER A 129 13.43 7.70 -4.51
CA SER A 129 12.65 6.46 -4.53
C SER A 129 11.45 6.49 -3.58
N ALA A 130 11.19 7.62 -2.92
CA ALA A 130 10.08 7.75 -1.99
C ALA A 130 8.72 7.68 -2.71
N PRO A 131 7.66 7.19 -2.05
CA PRO A 131 6.31 7.31 -2.57
C PRO A 131 5.95 8.75 -2.89
N LYS A 132 5.17 8.94 -3.96
CA LYS A 132 4.65 10.27 -4.30
C LYS A 132 3.74 10.79 -3.20
N LEU A 133 3.86 12.09 -2.96
CA LEU A 133 3.02 12.86 -2.05
C LEU A 133 1.98 13.64 -2.85
N ASP A 134 0.72 13.50 -2.48
CA ASP A 134 -0.36 14.27 -3.09
C ASP A 134 -1.51 14.44 -2.06
N PRO A 135 -1.85 15.67 -1.67
CA PRO A 135 -1.14 16.92 -1.99
C PRO A 135 0.20 17.09 -1.23
N THR A 136 1.11 17.89 -1.77
CA THR A 136 2.36 18.31 -1.10
C THR A 136 2.19 19.53 -0.20
N THR A 137 1.02 20.14 -0.22
CA THR A 137 0.66 21.30 0.62
C THR A 137 -0.74 21.11 1.19
N ILE A 138 -0.93 21.46 2.44
CA ILE A 138 -2.23 21.46 3.11
C ILE A 138 -2.48 22.78 3.82
N SER A 139 -3.76 23.16 3.91
CA SER A 139 -4.23 24.32 4.67
C SER A 139 -4.81 23.88 6.01
N VAL A 140 -4.46 24.59 7.07
CA VAL A 140 -4.95 24.36 8.43
C VAL A 140 -5.64 25.60 8.95
N ALA A 141 -6.93 25.49 9.23
CA ALA A 141 -7.75 26.55 9.83
C ALA A 141 -8.89 25.97 10.66
N PRO A 142 -9.40 26.69 11.68
CA PRO A 142 -10.66 26.32 12.33
C PRO A 142 -11.81 26.27 11.32
N ALA A 143 -12.75 25.36 11.50
CA ALA A 143 -13.98 25.37 10.73
C ALA A 143 -14.80 26.64 11.01
N ALA A 144 -15.56 27.09 10.03
CA ALA A 144 -16.45 28.25 10.20
C ALA A 144 -17.42 27.97 11.36
N GLY A 145 -17.54 28.94 12.28
CA GLY A 145 -18.41 28.83 13.48
C GLY A 145 -17.87 27.88 14.57
N SER A 146 -16.66 27.37 14.43
CA SER A 146 -16.06 26.53 15.47
C SER A 146 -15.76 27.31 16.73
N THR A 147 -16.05 26.69 17.88
CA THR A 147 -15.62 27.18 19.21
C THR A 147 -14.17 26.74 19.50
N LYS A 148 -13.68 25.68 18.83
CA LYS A 148 -12.31 25.26 18.91
C LYS A 148 -11.48 26.01 17.88
N VAL A 149 -10.63 26.91 18.33
CA VAL A 149 -9.79 27.77 17.49
C VAL A 149 -8.29 27.57 17.70
N ASN A 150 -7.90 26.56 18.48
CA ASN A 150 -6.51 26.17 18.67
C ASN A 150 -6.37 24.65 18.59
N ASP A 151 -5.15 24.16 18.44
CA ASP A 151 -4.82 22.74 18.23
C ASP A 151 -5.64 22.15 17.07
N ILE A 152 -5.68 22.91 15.99
CA ILE A 152 -6.38 22.49 14.77
C ILE A 152 -5.51 21.49 14.03
N VAL A 153 -6.10 20.34 13.71
CA VAL A 153 -5.40 19.22 13.06
C VAL A 153 -5.86 19.09 11.62
N ALA A 154 -4.91 19.04 10.72
CA ALA A 154 -5.09 18.56 9.35
C ALA A 154 -4.05 17.47 9.05
N SER A 155 -4.22 16.71 7.99
CA SER A 155 -3.26 15.66 7.61
C SER A 155 -2.94 15.75 6.13
N PHE A 156 -1.68 15.55 5.81
CA PHE A 156 -1.31 15.21 4.44
C PHE A 156 -1.98 13.89 4.05
N GLY A 157 -2.23 13.70 2.75
CA GLY A 157 -2.84 12.49 2.22
C GLY A 157 -2.07 11.23 2.58
N GLY A 158 -2.70 10.08 2.39
CA GLY A 158 -2.06 8.81 2.70
C GLY A 158 -0.84 8.55 1.80
N ILE A 159 0.34 8.38 2.42
CA ILE A 159 1.54 7.92 1.72
C ILE A 159 1.43 6.41 1.62
N SER A 160 1.26 5.88 0.41
CA SER A 160 1.04 4.46 0.16
C SER A 160 2.35 3.73 -0.11
N PHE A 161 2.54 2.60 0.54
CA PHE A 161 3.68 1.72 0.40
C PHE A 161 3.25 0.34 -0.10
N SER A 162 4.07 -0.26 -0.95
CA SER A 162 3.95 -1.64 -1.43
C SER A 162 5.32 -2.31 -1.37
N LYS A 163 5.44 -3.57 -1.78
CA LYS A 163 6.70 -4.31 -1.81
C LYS A 163 7.86 -3.58 -2.50
N LYS A 164 7.59 -2.74 -3.49
CA LYS A 164 8.62 -1.98 -4.22
C LYS A 164 9.37 -0.97 -3.35
N TYR A 165 8.82 -0.62 -2.20
CA TYR A 165 9.42 0.33 -1.26
C TYR A 165 10.23 -0.35 -0.14
N LEU A 166 10.30 -1.67 -0.12
CA LEU A 166 11.15 -2.42 0.81
C LEU A 166 12.62 -2.35 0.39
N ALA A 167 13.53 -2.54 1.34
CA ALA A 167 14.93 -2.80 1.00
C ALA A 167 15.03 -4.20 0.39
N LYS A 168 15.72 -4.31 -0.73
CA LYS A 168 16.16 -5.60 -1.24
C LYS A 168 17.34 -6.05 -0.38
N ILE A 169 17.18 -7.16 0.33
CA ILE A 169 18.29 -7.80 1.03
C ILE A 169 18.93 -8.82 0.09
N ASP A 170 18.12 -9.69 -0.49
CA ASP A 170 18.41 -10.57 -1.62
C ASP A 170 17.08 -11.10 -2.16
N ASP A 171 17.12 -11.88 -3.25
CA ASP A 171 15.89 -12.43 -3.85
C ASP A 171 15.19 -13.44 -2.94
N SER A 172 15.89 -13.98 -1.94
CA SER A 172 15.38 -14.97 -0.98
C SER A 172 14.89 -14.33 0.33
N ASN A 173 15.25 -13.06 0.61
CA ASN A 173 14.84 -12.38 1.84
C ASN A 173 14.42 -10.92 1.58
N PRO A 174 13.23 -10.71 1.04
CA PRO A 174 12.68 -9.39 0.72
C PRO A 174 12.14 -8.60 1.94
N THR A 175 12.46 -9.03 3.16
CA THR A 175 11.90 -8.45 4.40
C THR A 175 12.61 -7.21 4.89
N GLY A 176 13.56 -6.67 4.12
CA GLY A 176 14.36 -5.52 4.50
C GLY A 176 13.51 -4.29 4.78
N ALA A 177 13.58 -3.80 6.03
CA ALA A 177 12.99 -2.53 6.38
C ALA A 177 13.67 -1.39 5.62
N LYS A 178 12.89 -0.43 5.13
CA LYS A 178 13.41 0.77 4.48
C LYS A 178 12.75 2.01 5.03
N THR A 179 13.57 3.01 5.34
CA THR A 179 13.10 4.28 5.90
C THR A 179 13.12 5.36 4.84
N TYR A 180 12.02 6.09 4.75
CA TYR A 180 11.84 7.28 3.94
C TYR A 180 11.67 8.48 4.86
N THR A 181 12.40 9.55 4.60
CA THR A 181 12.36 10.76 5.41
C THR A 181 11.65 11.85 4.64
N TYR A 182 10.78 12.56 5.33
CA TYR A 182 10.06 13.72 4.81
C TYR A 182 10.32 14.92 5.70
N THR A 183 10.40 16.09 5.10
CA THR A 183 10.47 17.35 5.85
C THR A 183 9.13 18.05 5.77
N VAL A 184 8.57 18.40 6.92
CA VAL A 184 7.33 19.16 7.07
C VAL A 184 7.65 20.52 7.66
N LYS A 185 7.12 21.58 7.05
CA LYS A 185 7.28 22.96 7.53
C LYS A 185 6.06 23.82 7.24
N GLU A 186 5.90 24.85 8.05
CA GLU A 186 4.93 25.93 7.78
C GLU A 186 5.44 26.79 6.63
N VAL A 187 4.56 27.16 5.72
CA VAL A 187 4.87 28.02 4.56
C VAL A 187 4.44 29.43 4.90
N ALA A 188 5.38 30.33 5.12
CA ALA A 188 5.06 31.73 5.28
C ALA A 188 4.58 32.32 3.94
N PRO A 189 3.49 33.09 3.90
CA PRO A 189 3.01 33.69 2.67
C PRO A 189 4.03 34.72 2.14
N THR A 190 4.22 34.74 0.83
CA THR A 190 5.11 35.71 0.16
C THR A 190 4.45 37.09 0.03
N THR A 191 3.11 37.13 0.02
CA THR A 191 2.29 38.36 -0.02
C THR A 191 1.12 38.19 0.94
N GLY A 192 0.59 39.31 1.48
CA GLY A 192 -0.54 39.27 2.39
C GLY A 192 -0.24 38.67 3.78
N ALA A 193 1.04 38.73 4.20
CA ALA A 193 1.38 38.35 5.57
C ALA A 193 0.61 39.21 6.57
N ILE A 194 0.10 38.54 7.63
CA ILE A 194 -0.68 39.23 8.69
C ILE A 194 0.31 40.02 9.54
N ASP A 195 0.00 41.32 9.73
CA ASP A 195 0.83 42.19 10.56
C ASP A 195 0.95 41.64 11.98
N LYS A 196 2.18 41.67 12.52
CA LYS A 196 2.54 41.20 13.85
C LYS A 196 2.40 39.67 14.09
N LEU A 197 2.00 38.90 13.09
CA LEU A 197 1.99 37.45 13.17
C LEU A 197 3.37 36.90 12.79
N ARG A 198 3.91 36.01 13.62
CA ARG A 198 5.15 35.28 13.32
C ARG A 198 4.79 33.88 12.87
N TYR A 199 5.16 33.53 11.65
CA TYR A 199 5.09 32.19 11.13
C TYR A 199 6.22 31.32 11.70
N SER A 200 5.95 30.04 11.95
CA SER A 200 6.94 29.13 12.45
C SER A 200 8.05 28.90 11.42
N LYS A 201 9.29 28.89 11.90
CA LYS A 201 10.45 28.50 11.09
C LYS A 201 10.91 27.07 11.43
N ALA A 202 10.17 26.40 12.32
CA ALA A 202 10.51 25.02 12.71
C ALA A 202 10.30 24.08 11.51
N GLU A 203 11.26 23.22 11.31
CA GLU A 203 11.17 22.10 10.37
C GLU A 203 11.12 20.80 11.16
N TYR A 204 10.33 19.85 10.67
CA TYR A 204 10.16 18.54 11.28
C TYR A 204 10.53 17.47 10.29
N GLN A 205 11.43 16.60 10.68
CA GLN A 205 11.72 15.38 9.94
C GLN A 205 10.78 14.29 10.40
N VAL A 206 10.08 13.69 9.44
CA VAL A 206 9.17 12.56 9.62
C VAL A 206 9.80 11.36 8.93
N ALA A 207 10.33 10.44 9.72
CA ALA A 207 10.89 9.19 9.20
C ALA A 207 9.81 8.10 9.22
N VAL A 208 9.47 7.58 8.05
CA VAL A 208 8.51 6.49 7.87
C VAL A 208 9.29 5.24 7.47
N THR A 209 9.28 4.25 8.34
CA THR A 209 9.89 2.94 8.07
C THR A 209 8.82 1.97 7.63
N VAL A 210 8.95 1.40 6.44
CA VAL A 210 8.12 0.31 5.93
C VAL A 210 8.88 -1.01 6.07
N LYS A 211 8.20 -2.06 6.50
CA LYS A 211 8.73 -3.42 6.58
C LYS A 211 7.69 -4.46 6.21
N ALA A 212 8.14 -5.61 5.72
CA ALA A 212 7.31 -6.79 5.55
C ALA A 212 6.93 -7.37 6.92
N VAL A 213 5.73 -7.92 7.01
CA VAL A 213 5.27 -8.71 8.14
C VAL A 213 5.26 -10.16 7.70
N MET A 214 5.88 -11.00 8.52
CA MET A 214 5.90 -12.46 8.33
C MET A 214 5.02 -13.09 9.40
N ASP A 215 4.26 -14.09 9.03
CA ASP A 215 3.53 -14.92 9.98
C ASP A 215 4.52 -15.71 10.82
N GLU A 216 4.42 -15.60 12.14
CA GLU A 216 5.39 -16.18 13.07
C GLU A 216 5.36 -17.72 13.08
N THR A 217 4.22 -18.31 12.73
CA THR A 217 4.02 -19.77 12.76
C THR A 217 4.52 -20.43 11.47
N THR A 218 4.22 -19.79 10.35
CA THR A 218 4.51 -20.37 9.02
C THR A 218 5.77 -19.79 8.37
N GLY A 219 6.29 -18.68 8.87
CA GLY A 219 7.38 -17.92 8.26
C GLY A 219 7.02 -17.27 6.92
N LYS A 220 5.74 -17.26 6.54
CA LYS A 220 5.27 -16.75 5.26
C LYS A 220 4.94 -15.26 5.34
N TYR A 221 5.02 -14.57 4.20
CA TYR A 221 4.58 -13.19 4.10
C TYR A 221 3.11 -13.05 4.44
N SER A 222 2.78 -12.10 5.31
CA SER A 222 1.41 -11.81 5.75
C SER A 222 0.98 -10.36 5.55
N GLY A 223 1.90 -9.47 5.13
CA GLY A 223 1.54 -8.08 4.90
C GLY A 223 2.70 -7.09 4.96
N LEU A 224 2.31 -5.82 5.02
CA LEU A 224 3.22 -4.69 5.21
C LEU A 224 2.81 -3.91 6.46
N THR A 225 3.78 -3.36 7.17
CA THR A 225 3.54 -2.41 8.25
C THR A 225 4.42 -1.19 8.11
N THR A 226 3.97 -0.08 8.72
CA THR A 226 4.73 1.16 8.79
C THR A 226 4.86 1.63 10.23
N SER A 227 5.98 2.24 10.54
CA SER A 227 6.19 3.01 11.78
C SER A 227 6.69 4.40 11.45
N THR A 228 6.34 5.37 12.30
CA THR A 228 6.68 6.78 12.07
C THR A 228 7.35 7.36 13.29
N THR A 229 8.44 8.08 13.08
CA THR A 229 9.10 8.91 14.09
C THR A 229 9.18 10.35 13.62
N VAL A 230 9.03 11.31 14.53
CA VAL A 230 9.08 12.73 14.22
C VAL A 230 10.14 13.39 15.08
N THR A 231 11.00 14.18 14.45
CA THR A 231 12.06 14.95 15.12
C THR A 231 12.03 16.38 14.61
N GLN A 232 12.07 17.34 15.50
CA GLN A 232 12.27 18.74 15.13
C GLN A 232 13.77 18.97 14.83
N VAL A 233 14.07 19.65 13.74
CA VAL A 233 15.44 19.98 13.28
C VAL A 233 15.73 21.44 13.46
#